data_833c56076ce2a2f22891b6cf8545c34b
#
_entry.id   833c56076ce2a2f22891b6cf8545c34b
#
_cell.length_a   1.000
_cell.length_b   1.000
_cell.length_c   1.000
_cell.angle_alpha   90.00
_cell.angle_beta   90.00
_cell.angle_gamma   90.00
#
_symmetry.space_group_name_H-M   'P 1'
#
loop_
_entity.id
_entity.type
_entity.pdbx_description
1 polymer ?
#
loop_
_entity_poly.entity_id
_entity_poly.type
_entity_poly.pdbx_seq_one_letter_code
_entity_poly.pdbx_strand_id
1 'polypeptide(L)'
;MKLGEALIKEALITRQQLEQGLKRQVQFGGRIGTNLVELRFLEEEELSNFLSRYFKLPAVSPEMLNSIPEEVVNSVSAEIIDKYKILPFRKERTRLHTAMLNAKEIRDIDELRFATGFDIIPYVITELRLLYALEKYYGIKRDVRYISLKDRFDPETKVEETSVQKIKVAFTEVKETEDIAGILLNESHKIAERVALFTVKGGRIVGWKARGLEIDGFEMPEKDSPIFSEVLRKKSNYRGPVMNIKGNESLIKIL
;
A
#
# COMPACT_ATOMS: atom_id res chain seq x y z
N MET A 1 5.42 -18.09 20.02
CA MET A 1 6.50 -17.29 19.40
C MET A 1 5.83 -16.22 18.55
N LYS A 2 6.29 -14.95 18.64
CA LYS A 2 5.75 -13.85 17.83
C LYS A 2 6.15 -14.01 16.36
N LEU A 3 5.33 -13.50 15.42
CA LEU A 3 5.54 -13.64 13.97
C LEU A 3 6.93 -13.15 13.52
N GLY A 4 7.37 -11.98 14.01
CA GLY A 4 8.68 -11.43 13.66
C GLY A 4 9.85 -12.30 14.09
N GLU A 5 9.78 -12.89 15.28
CA GLU A 5 10.81 -13.82 15.77
C GLU A 5 10.82 -15.13 14.95
N ALA A 6 9.66 -15.57 14.47
CA ALA A 6 9.55 -16.74 13.62
C ALA A 6 10.16 -16.50 12.23
N LEU A 7 9.98 -15.30 11.66
CA LEU A 7 10.61 -14.89 10.40
C LEU A 7 12.15 -14.87 10.51
N ILE A 8 12.69 -14.37 11.64
CA ILE A 8 14.14 -14.41 11.91
C ILE A 8 14.63 -15.85 12.00
N LYS A 9 13.89 -16.71 12.73
CA LYS A 9 14.27 -18.12 12.90
C LYS A 9 14.35 -18.89 11.59
N GLU A 10 13.47 -18.57 10.64
CA GLU A 10 13.51 -19.13 9.28
C GLU A 10 14.48 -18.39 8.33
N ALA A 11 15.29 -17.45 8.86
CA ALA A 11 16.27 -16.65 8.12
C ALA A 11 15.66 -15.84 6.95
N LEU A 12 14.36 -15.54 6.99
CA LEU A 12 13.67 -14.72 6.00
C LEU A 12 13.96 -13.23 6.17
N ILE A 13 14.25 -12.80 7.41
CA ILE A 13 14.67 -11.44 7.73
C ILE A 13 15.75 -11.45 8.81
N THR A 14 16.52 -10.38 8.89
CA THR A 14 17.45 -10.12 9.97
C THR A 14 16.77 -9.44 11.16
N ARG A 15 17.42 -9.44 12.33
CA ARG A 15 16.94 -8.69 13.51
C ARG A 15 16.85 -7.19 13.22
N GLN A 16 17.82 -6.63 12.52
CA GLN A 16 17.82 -5.21 12.14
C GLN A 16 16.62 -4.87 11.24
N GLN A 17 16.29 -5.73 10.28
CA GLN A 17 15.11 -5.55 9.41
C GLN A 17 13.81 -5.63 10.21
N LEU A 18 13.71 -6.54 11.19
CA LEU A 18 12.55 -6.60 12.07
C LEU A 18 12.39 -5.30 12.87
N GLU A 19 13.46 -4.76 13.43
CA GLU A 19 13.42 -3.50 14.17
C GLU A 19 12.96 -2.32 13.31
N GLN A 20 13.42 -2.25 12.05
CA GLN A 20 12.95 -1.24 11.09
C GLN A 20 11.47 -1.43 10.76
N GLY A 21 11.03 -2.67 10.54
CA GLY A 21 9.62 -2.99 10.32
C GLY A 21 8.72 -2.60 11.51
N LEU A 22 9.17 -2.85 12.74
CA LEU A 22 8.46 -2.46 13.96
C LEU A 22 8.38 -0.94 14.14
N LYS A 23 9.46 -0.20 13.85
CA LYS A 23 9.46 1.27 13.84
C LYS A 23 8.45 1.80 12.83
N ARG A 24 8.43 1.22 11.63
CA ARG A 24 7.46 1.60 10.60
C ARG A 24 6.02 1.27 11.04
N GLN A 25 5.80 0.14 11.67
CA GLN A 25 4.49 -0.25 12.20
C GLN A 25 3.97 0.74 13.25
N VAL A 26 4.82 1.22 14.15
CA VAL A 26 4.45 2.26 15.14
C VAL A 26 4.07 3.56 14.44
N GLN A 27 4.76 3.93 13.36
CA GLN A 27 4.55 5.19 12.64
C GLN A 27 3.31 5.15 11.73
N PHE A 28 3.08 4.04 11.05
CA PHE A 28 2.10 3.93 9.97
C PHE A 28 0.98 2.92 10.23
N GLY A 29 1.05 2.15 11.30
CA GLY A 29 0.09 1.08 11.58
C GLY A 29 0.29 -0.17 10.70
N GLY A 30 -0.79 -0.95 10.53
CA GLY A 30 -0.79 -2.19 9.75
C GLY A 30 -0.04 -3.34 10.43
N ARG A 31 0.03 -4.49 9.76
CA ARG A 31 0.71 -5.67 10.29
C ARG A 31 2.20 -5.63 10.02
N ILE A 32 2.99 -6.28 10.87
CA ILE A 32 4.45 -6.33 10.72
C ILE A 32 4.87 -6.93 9.38
N GLY A 33 4.19 -8.00 8.91
CA GLY A 33 4.46 -8.59 7.60
C GLY A 33 4.30 -7.59 6.46
N THR A 34 3.22 -6.81 6.47
CA THR A 34 2.97 -5.73 5.51
C THR A 34 4.08 -4.69 5.52
N ASN A 35 4.51 -4.25 6.72
CA ASN A 35 5.59 -3.28 6.85
C ASN A 35 6.93 -3.81 6.31
N LEU A 36 7.22 -5.10 6.49
CA LEU A 36 8.42 -5.73 5.95
C LEU A 36 8.39 -5.82 4.42
N VAL A 37 7.24 -6.15 3.83
CA VAL A 37 7.04 -6.15 2.37
C VAL A 37 7.17 -4.75 1.78
N GLU A 38 6.59 -3.74 2.41
CA GLU A 38 6.71 -2.34 1.99
C GLU A 38 8.16 -1.83 2.03
N LEU A 39 8.95 -2.29 3.01
CA LEU A 39 10.38 -1.99 3.11
C LEU A 39 11.24 -2.82 2.15
N ARG A 40 10.64 -3.73 1.37
CA ARG A 40 11.33 -4.67 0.48
C ARG A 40 12.33 -5.60 1.19
N PHE A 41 12.06 -5.91 2.46
CA PHE A 41 12.85 -6.88 3.22
C PHE A 41 12.35 -8.31 3.04
N LEU A 42 11.13 -8.47 2.52
CA LEU A 42 10.46 -9.74 2.30
C LEU A 42 9.51 -9.58 1.11
N GLU A 43 9.50 -10.54 0.21
CA GLU A 43 8.52 -10.57 -0.87
C GLU A 43 7.16 -11.04 -0.34
N GLU A 44 6.07 -10.55 -0.95
CA GLU A 44 4.71 -10.86 -0.48
C GLU A 44 4.39 -12.35 -0.58
N GLU A 45 4.87 -13.01 -1.63
CA GLU A 45 4.68 -14.44 -1.82
C GLU A 45 5.46 -15.27 -0.79
N GLU A 46 6.67 -14.86 -0.44
CA GLU A 46 7.44 -15.47 0.64
C GLU A 46 6.72 -15.33 1.98
N LEU A 47 6.15 -14.13 2.25
CA LEU A 47 5.32 -13.92 3.44
C LEU A 47 4.09 -14.83 3.44
N SER A 48 3.38 -14.96 2.32
CA SER A 48 2.20 -15.83 2.17
C SER A 48 2.55 -17.29 2.47
N ASN A 49 3.63 -17.80 1.88
CA ASN A 49 4.13 -19.14 2.10
C ASN A 49 4.58 -19.38 3.54
N PHE A 50 5.24 -18.39 4.15
CA PHE A 50 5.61 -18.45 5.55
C PHE A 50 4.38 -18.49 6.47
N LEU A 51 3.37 -17.65 6.24
CA LEU A 51 2.13 -17.62 7.02
C LEU A 51 1.40 -18.97 6.95
N SER A 52 1.37 -19.60 5.78
CA SER A 52 0.79 -20.95 5.63
C SER A 52 1.44 -21.97 6.56
N ARG A 53 2.77 -22.03 6.58
CA ARG A 53 3.52 -22.93 7.48
C ARG A 53 3.37 -22.55 8.95
N TYR A 54 3.42 -21.26 9.26
CA TYR A 54 3.33 -20.74 10.63
C TYR A 54 1.96 -21.00 11.27
N PHE A 55 0.88 -20.83 10.52
CA PHE A 55 -0.49 -21.09 10.99
C PHE A 55 -0.95 -22.54 10.75
N LYS A 56 -0.21 -23.32 9.95
CA LYS A 56 -0.57 -24.67 9.51
C LYS A 56 -1.92 -24.71 8.78
N LEU A 57 -2.17 -23.71 7.94
CA LEU A 57 -3.37 -23.56 7.14
C LEU A 57 -2.98 -23.25 5.70
N PRO A 58 -3.81 -23.63 4.72
CA PRO A 58 -3.53 -23.28 3.33
C PRO A 58 -3.54 -21.75 3.15
N ALA A 59 -2.64 -21.24 2.31
CA ALA A 59 -2.65 -19.84 1.90
C ALA A 59 -3.53 -19.66 0.67
N VAL A 60 -4.15 -18.49 0.57
CA VAL A 60 -4.89 -18.08 -0.63
C VAL A 60 -3.91 -17.60 -1.68
N SER A 61 -3.89 -18.26 -2.85
CA SER A 61 -3.10 -17.80 -3.98
C SER A 61 -3.77 -16.63 -4.73
N PRO A 62 -3.02 -15.82 -5.49
CA PRO A 62 -3.58 -14.75 -6.31
C PRO A 62 -4.66 -15.25 -7.28
N GLU A 63 -4.45 -16.43 -7.88
CA GLU A 63 -5.36 -17.03 -8.86
C GLU A 63 -6.74 -17.31 -8.27
N MET A 64 -6.81 -17.71 -6.98
CA MET A 64 -8.08 -17.96 -6.27
C MET A 64 -8.90 -16.67 -6.10
N LEU A 65 -8.25 -15.51 -6.20
CA LEU A 65 -8.89 -14.19 -6.03
C LEU A 65 -9.17 -13.46 -7.35
N ASN A 66 -8.75 -14.01 -8.49
CA ASN A 66 -8.95 -13.35 -9.78
C ASN A 66 -10.43 -13.26 -10.15
N SER A 67 -11.20 -14.30 -9.85
CA SER A 67 -12.64 -14.35 -10.16
C SER A 67 -13.37 -15.11 -9.06
N ILE A 68 -13.95 -14.37 -8.11
CA ILE A 68 -14.84 -14.92 -7.08
C ILE A 68 -16.27 -14.86 -7.61
N PRO A 69 -17.03 -15.97 -7.65
CA PRO A 69 -18.41 -15.96 -8.10
C PRO A 69 -19.28 -15.00 -7.27
N GLU A 70 -20.19 -14.29 -7.92
CA GLU A 70 -21.06 -13.31 -7.27
C GLU A 70 -21.91 -13.92 -6.14
N GLU A 71 -22.35 -15.17 -6.28
CA GLU A 71 -23.06 -15.89 -5.22
C GLU A 71 -22.21 -16.10 -3.97
N VAL A 72 -20.87 -16.18 -4.11
CA VAL A 72 -19.95 -16.30 -2.98
C VAL A 72 -19.74 -14.93 -2.35
N VAL A 73 -19.55 -13.89 -3.15
CA VAL A 73 -19.44 -12.49 -2.69
C VAL A 73 -20.66 -12.10 -1.87
N ASN A 74 -21.85 -12.41 -2.37
CA ASN A 74 -23.12 -12.07 -1.73
C ASN A 74 -23.52 -13.03 -0.59
N SER A 75 -22.74 -14.08 -0.30
CA SER A 75 -23.08 -15.06 0.75
C SER A 75 -22.93 -14.54 2.17
N VAL A 76 -22.16 -13.46 2.36
CA VAL A 76 -21.92 -12.82 3.66
C VAL A 76 -22.06 -11.31 3.49
N SER A 77 -22.70 -10.65 4.45
CA SER A 77 -22.90 -9.20 4.38
C SER A 77 -21.58 -8.42 4.46
N ALA A 78 -21.52 -7.28 3.76
CA ALA A 78 -20.36 -6.40 3.77
C ALA A 78 -19.97 -5.93 5.19
N GLU A 79 -20.95 -5.80 6.10
CA GLU A 79 -20.70 -5.43 7.50
C GLU A 79 -19.90 -6.50 8.24
N ILE A 80 -20.24 -7.79 8.06
CA ILE A 80 -19.50 -8.93 8.63
C ILE A 80 -18.10 -9.01 8.01
N ILE A 81 -18.01 -8.86 6.69
CA ILE A 81 -16.75 -8.84 5.95
C ILE A 81 -15.82 -7.76 6.49
N ASP A 82 -16.31 -6.54 6.66
CA ASP A 82 -15.51 -5.42 7.16
C ASP A 82 -15.16 -5.57 8.63
N LYS A 83 -16.10 -5.98 9.46
CA LYS A 83 -15.90 -6.20 10.91
C LYS A 83 -14.80 -7.23 11.19
N TYR A 84 -14.86 -8.38 10.54
CA TYR A 84 -13.93 -9.49 10.80
C TYR A 84 -12.71 -9.50 9.88
N LYS A 85 -12.66 -8.59 8.87
CA LYS A 85 -11.59 -8.54 7.85
C LYS A 85 -11.34 -9.92 7.25
N ILE A 86 -12.40 -10.48 6.66
CA ILE A 86 -12.42 -11.79 6.01
C ILE A 86 -12.80 -11.66 4.56
N LEU A 87 -12.49 -12.68 3.76
CA LEU A 87 -12.89 -12.76 2.36
C LEU A 87 -13.36 -14.18 2.02
N PRO A 88 -14.65 -14.42 1.87
CA PRO A 88 -15.15 -15.64 1.25
C PRO A 88 -14.72 -15.68 -0.23
N PHE A 89 -14.17 -16.79 -0.69
CA PHE A 89 -13.72 -16.92 -2.08
C PHE A 89 -14.22 -18.19 -2.78
N ARG A 90 -14.76 -19.16 -2.02
CA ARG A 90 -15.34 -20.39 -2.57
C ARG A 90 -16.42 -20.93 -1.62
N LYS A 91 -17.52 -21.43 -2.19
CA LYS A 91 -18.64 -22.02 -1.44
C LYS A 91 -18.91 -23.43 -1.95
N GLU A 92 -19.03 -24.38 -1.04
CA GLU A 92 -19.37 -25.78 -1.33
C GLU A 92 -20.50 -26.21 -0.39
N ARG A 93 -21.74 -26.16 -0.88
CA ARG A 93 -22.95 -26.44 -0.06
C ARG A 93 -22.99 -25.55 1.20
N THR A 94 -22.76 -26.13 2.37
CA THR A 94 -22.72 -25.44 3.67
C THR A 94 -21.32 -24.94 4.06
N ARG A 95 -20.28 -25.31 3.30
CA ARG A 95 -18.90 -24.93 3.58
C ARG A 95 -18.53 -23.65 2.86
N LEU A 96 -17.95 -22.70 3.59
CA LEU A 96 -17.47 -21.44 3.07
C LEU A 96 -15.96 -21.33 3.27
N HIS A 97 -15.20 -21.40 2.18
CA HIS A 97 -13.75 -21.20 2.21
C HIS A 97 -13.47 -19.71 2.35
N THR A 98 -12.84 -19.34 3.44
CA THR A 98 -12.73 -17.95 3.88
C THR A 98 -11.29 -17.60 4.17
N ALA A 99 -10.77 -16.57 3.50
CA ALA A 99 -9.46 -16.00 3.76
C ALA A 99 -9.52 -15.09 5.00
N MET A 100 -8.57 -15.25 5.91
CA MET A 100 -8.55 -14.57 7.21
C MET A 100 -7.14 -14.11 7.59
N LEU A 101 -7.05 -12.95 8.24
CA LEU A 101 -5.77 -12.47 8.79
C LEU A 101 -5.37 -13.18 10.08
N ASN A 102 -6.35 -13.57 10.91
CA ASN A 102 -6.19 -14.21 12.22
C ASN A 102 -6.80 -15.62 12.22
N ALA A 103 -6.43 -16.44 11.26
CA ALA A 103 -7.01 -17.79 11.12
C ALA A 103 -6.72 -18.77 12.28
N LYS A 104 -6.04 -18.32 13.33
CA LYS A 104 -5.67 -19.14 14.50
C LYS A 104 -6.61 -18.98 15.69
N GLU A 105 -7.44 -17.95 15.69
CA GLU A 105 -8.36 -17.69 16.79
C GLU A 105 -9.65 -18.48 16.56
N ILE A 106 -9.80 -19.60 17.28
CA ILE A 106 -10.97 -20.48 17.22
C ILE A 106 -12.26 -19.68 17.50
N ARG A 107 -12.20 -18.69 18.38
CA ARG A 107 -13.32 -17.80 18.69
C ARG A 107 -13.85 -17.06 17.45
N ASP A 108 -12.96 -16.51 16.65
CA ASP A 108 -13.35 -15.77 15.44
C ASP A 108 -14.05 -16.69 14.45
N ILE A 109 -13.61 -17.96 14.34
CA ILE A 109 -14.22 -18.95 13.45
C ILE A 109 -15.61 -19.35 13.96
N ASP A 110 -15.77 -19.57 15.26
CA ASP A 110 -17.06 -19.94 15.84
C ASP A 110 -18.06 -18.77 15.80
N GLU A 111 -17.61 -17.54 16.05
CA GLU A 111 -18.43 -16.34 15.87
C GLU A 111 -18.88 -16.18 14.41
N LEU A 112 -17.98 -16.42 13.45
CA LEU A 112 -18.31 -16.38 12.03
C LEU A 112 -19.31 -17.47 11.63
N ARG A 113 -19.15 -18.70 12.13
CA ARG A 113 -20.13 -19.77 11.92
C ARG A 113 -21.51 -19.36 12.40
N PHE A 114 -21.58 -18.80 13.60
CA PHE A 114 -22.84 -18.33 14.18
C PHE A 114 -23.45 -17.17 13.37
N ALA A 115 -22.63 -16.19 12.99
CA ALA A 115 -23.08 -15.01 12.28
C ALA A 115 -23.49 -15.29 10.82
N THR A 116 -22.87 -16.30 10.17
CA THR A 116 -23.08 -16.57 8.74
C THR A 116 -23.93 -17.82 8.48
N GLY A 117 -24.03 -18.72 9.44
CA GLY A 117 -24.68 -20.03 9.27
C GLY A 117 -23.88 -21.03 8.42
N PHE A 118 -22.66 -20.69 8.01
CA PHE A 118 -21.79 -21.55 7.21
C PHE A 118 -20.75 -22.26 8.07
N ASP A 119 -20.34 -23.45 7.62
CA ASP A 119 -19.14 -24.11 8.13
C ASP A 119 -17.89 -23.46 7.50
N ILE A 120 -17.16 -22.68 8.30
CA ILE A 120 -16.01 -21.88 7.84
C ILE A 120 -14.79 -22.76 7.69
N ILE A 121 -14.24 -22.78 6.48
CA ILE A 121 -12.95 -23.42 6.16
C ILE A 121 -11.89 -22.32 6.04
N PRO A 122 -11.03 -22.15 7.05
CA PRO A 122 -10.11 -21.02 7.13
C PRO A 122 -8.89 -21.20 6.21
N TYR A 123 -8.52 -20.12 5.56
CA TYR A 123 -7.29 -19.95 4.79
C TYR A 123 -6.55 -18.72 5.29
N VAL A 124 -5.22 -18.75 5.26
CA VAL A 124 -4.43 -17.57 5.56
C VAL A 124 -4.28 -16.69 4.34
N ILE A 125 -4.23 -15.39 4.58
CA ILE A 125 -4.00 -14.39 3.53
C ILE A 125 -3.12 -13.27 4.09
N THR A 126 -2.29 -12.66 3.26
CA THR A 126 -1.56 -11.44 3.62
C THR A 126 -2.53 -10.25 3.72
N GLU A 127 -2.23 -9.29 4.60
CA GLU A 127 -3.06 -8.08 4.76
C GLU A 127 -3.19 -7.32 3.43
N LEU A 128 -2.11 -7.22 2.68
CA LEU A 128 -2.09 -6.53 1.38
C LEU A 128 -3.07 -7.14 0.39
N ARG A 129 -3.01 -8.46 0.23
CA ARG A 129 -3.87 -9.22 -0.68
C ARG A 129 -5.34 -9.18 -0.25
N LEU A 130 -5.59 -9.26 1.06
CA LEU A 130 -6.93 -9.13 1.59
C LEU A 130 -7.54 -7.76 1.30
N LEU A 131 -6.82 -6.68 1.63
CA LEU A 131 -7.30 -5.32 1.42
C LEU A 131 -7.58 -5.02 -0.05
N TYR A 132 -6.73 -5.52 -0.96
CA TYR A 132 -6.98 -5.43 -2.40
C TYR A 132 -8.28 -6.14 -2.80
N ALA A 133 -8.50 -7.35 -2.32
CA ALA A 133 -9.69 -8.12 -2.65
C ALA A 133 -10.97 -7.52 -2.03
N LEU A 134 -10.90 -6.99 -0.81
CA LEU A 134 -12.03 -6.29 -0.17
C LEU A 134 -12.44 -5.04 -0.95
N GLU A 135 -11.49 -4.28 -1.46
CA GLU A 135 -11.80 -3.14 -2.34
C GLU A 135 -12.43 -3.59 -3.65
N LYS A 136 -11.86 -4.62 -4.28
CA LYS A 136 -12.32 -5.14 -5.58
C LYS A 136 -13.75 -5.69 -5.52
N TYR A 137 -14.08 -6.48 -4.50
CA TYR A 137 -15.34 -7.24 -4.44
C TYR A 137 -16.42 -6.57 -3.59
N TYR A 138 -16.05 -5.77 -2.59
CA TYR A 138 -16.99 -5.15 -1.65
C TYR A 138 -16.94 -3.62 -1.65
N GLY A 139 -16.05 -3.00 -2.43
CA GLY A 139 -15.90 -1.55 -2.45
C GLY A 139 -15.38 -0.96 -1.13
N ILE A 140 -14.86 -1.79 -0.23
CA ILE A 140 -14.29 -1.37 1.06
C ILE A 140 -12.97 -0.67 0.79
N LYS A 141 -12.95 0.67 0.95
CA LYS A 141 -11.79 1.50 0.63
C LYS A 141 -10.60 1.14 1.53
N ARG A 142 -9.44 1.02 0.90
CA ARG A 142 -8.15 0.90 1.59
C ARG A 142 -7.65 2.28 2.02
N ASP A 143 -6.83 2.32 3.07
CA ASP A 143 -6.02 3.49 3.35
C ASP A 143 -5.12 3.82 2.16
N VAL A 144 -4.94 5.12 1.88
CA VAL A 144 -4.06 5.65 0.82
C VAL A 144 -2.64 5.05 0.87
N ARG A 145 -2.19 4.64 2.05
CA ARG A 145 -0.93 3.93 2.27
C ARG A 145 -0.75 2.69 1.38
N TYR A 146 -1.81 1.95 1.10
CA TYR A 146 -1.76 0.67 0.37
C TYR A 146 -1.99 0.81 -1.14
N ILE A 147 -2.25 2.01 -1.63
CA ILE A 147 -2.53 2.26 -3.06
C ILE A 147 -1.32 1.93 -3.94
N SER A 148 -0.10 2.23 -3.46
CA SER A 148 1.15 1.96 -4.20
C SER A 148 1.48 0.47 -4.37
N LEU A 149 0.69 -0.42 -3.76
CA LEU A 149 0.86 -1.87 -3.86
C LEU A 149 -0.15 -2.51 -4.82
N LYS A 150 -1.12 -1.71 -5.34
CA LYS A 150 -2.10 -2.17 -6.33
C LYS A 150 -1.41 -2.80 -7.53
N ASP A 151 -0.34 -2.19 -7.99
CA ASP A 151 0.44 -2.59 -9.16
C ASP A 151 1.10 -3.97 -9.04
N ARG A 152 1.22 -4.50 -7.82
CA ARG A 152 1.80 -5.82 -7.58
C ARG A 152 0.79 -6.97 -7.65
N PHE A 153 -0.49 -6.69 -7.49
CA PHE A 153 -1.55 -7.71 -7.37
C PHE A 153 -2.51 -7.75 -8.54
N ASP A 154 -2.47 -6.75 -9.43
CA ASP A 154 -3.33 -6.71 -10.61
C ASP A 154 -2.58 -7.30 -11.81
N PRO A 155 -3.03 -8.45 -12.38
CA PRO A 155 -2.41 -9.01 -13.59
C PRO A 155 -2.51 -8.06 -14.79
N GLU A 156 -3.48 -7.13 -14.81
CA GLU A 156 -3.60 -6.11 -15.84
C GLU A 156 -2.57 -4.98 -15.66
N THR A 157 -2.05 -4.77 -14.45
CA THR A 157 -0.97 -3.80 -14.15
C THR A 157 0.44 -4.32 -14.45
N LYS A 158 0.62 -5.57 -14.90
CA LYS A 158 1.89 -5.98 -15.53
C LYS A 158 2.28 -5.11 -16.75
N VAL A 159 1.35 -4.29 -17.23
CA VAL A 159 1.62 -3.25 -18.24
C VAL A 159 2.48 -2.09 -17.69
N GLU A 160 2.54 -1.88 -16.36
CA GLU A 160 3.26 -0.75 -15.76
C GLU A 160 4.73 -1.03 -15.39
N GLU A 161 5.18 -2.28 -15.31
CA GLU A 161 6.62 -2.57 -15.36
C GLU A 161 7.24 -1.99 -16.65
N THR A 162 6.45 -1.97 -17.73
CA THR A 162 6.79 -1.29 -18.98
C THR A 162 6.90 0.23 -18.80
N SER A 163 6.13 0.85 -17.88
CA SER A 163 6.19 2.28 -17.60
C SER A 163 7.44 2.65 -16.81
N VAL A 164 7.76 1.90 -15.76
CA VAL A 164 9.00 2.11 -14.98
C VAL A 164 10.23 1.84 -15.85
N GLN A 165 10.18 0.83 -16.72
CA GLN A 165 11.24 0.54 -17.67
C GLN A 165 11.39 1.64 -18.72
N LYS A 166 10.27 2.16 -19.25
CA LYS A 166 10.26 3.32 -20.17
C LYS A 166 10.76 4.59 -19.49
N ILE A 167 10.41 4.84 -18.23
CA ILE A 167 10.94 5.95 -17.45
C ILE A 167 12.45 5.80 -17.26
N LYS A 168 12.94 4.60 -16.90
CA LYS A 168 14.38 4.35 -16.76
C LYS A 168 15.13 4.59 -18.07
N VAL A 169 14.59 4.10 -19.20
CA VAL A 169 15.17 4.33 -20.54
C VAL A 169 15.12 5.82 -20.89
N ALA A 170 13.99 6.50 -20.65
CA ALA A 170 13.88 7.94 -20.87
C ALA A 170 14.93 8.73 -20.07
N PHE A 171 15.21 8.35 -18.83
CA PHE A 171 16.27 8.98 -18.03
C PHE A 171 17.69 8.68 -18.54
N THR A 172 17.93 7.58 -19.24
CA THR A 172 19.26 7.29 -19.84
C THR A 172 19.55 8.13 -21.08
N GLU A 173 18.53 8.67 -21.73
CA GLU A 173 18.65 9.51 -22.93
C GLU A 173 18.66 11.02 -22.62
N VAL A 174 18.46 11.39 -21.33
CA VAL A 174 18.40 12.78 -20.89
C VAL A 174 19.76 13.47 -21.03
N LYS A 175 19.76 14.59 -21.72
CA LYS A 175 20.95 15.44 -21.88
C LYS A 175 20.86 16.74 -21.08
N GLU A 176 19.65 17.19 -20.80
CA GLU A 176 19.41 18.45 -20.10
C GLU A 176 18.43 18.28 -18.92
N THR A 177 18.59 19.15 -17.91
CA THR A 177 17.73 19.14 -16.71
C THR A 177 16.25 19.38 -17.05
N GLU A 178 15.98 20.09 -18.13
CA GLU A 178 14.63 20.38 -18.64
C GLU A 178 13.88 19.12 -19.09
N ASP A 179 14.60 18.15 -19.66
CA ASP A 179 14.04 16.87 -20.09
C ASP A 179 13.59 16.05 -18.88
N ILE A 180 14.35 16.09 -17.78
CA ILE A 180 14.00 15.44 -16.50
C ILE A 180 12.66 15.97 -16.00
N ALA A 181 12.49 17.29 -15.98
CA ALA A 181 11.25 17.90 -15.52
C ALA A 181 10.05 17.50 -16.38
N GLY A 182 10.23 17.44 -17.71
CA GLY A 182 9.21 16.99 -18.64
C GLY A 182 8.76 15.55 -18.38
N ILE A 183 9.71 14.63 -18.21
CA ILE A 183 9.41 13.22 -17.90
C ILE A 183 8.68 13.11 -16.57
N LEU A 184 9.18 13.76 -15.52
CA LEU A 184 8.59 13.71 -14.18
C LEU A 184 7.14 14.25 -14.19
N LEU A 185 6.90 15.39 -14.82
CA LEU A 185 5.55 15.97 -14.91
C LEU A 185 4.60 15.08 -15.72
N ASN A 186 5.04 14.56 -16.86
CA ASN A 186 4.21 13.73 -17.71
C ASN A 186 3.80 12.42 -17.01
N GLU A 187 4.74 11.75 -16.35
CA GLU A 187 4.45 10.50 -15.65
C GLU A 187 3.61 10.73 -14.38
N SER A 188 3.90 11.80 -13.63
CA SER A 188 3.12 12.12 -12.43
C SER A 188 1.70 12.59 -12.76
N HIS A 189 1.48 13.26 -13.88
CA HIS A 189 0.15 13.73 -14.29
C HIS A 189 -0.80 12.59 -14.68
N LYS A 190 -0.29 11.40 -14.97
CA LYS A 190 -1.14 10.21 -15.20
C LYS A 190 -1.86 9.75 -13.93
N ILE A 191 -1.36 10.11 -12.76
CA ILE A 191 -1.87 9.68 -11.45
C ILE A 191 -2.39 10.83 -10.58
N ALA A 192 -2.13 12.09 -10.94
CA ALA A 192 -2.54 13.26 -10.20
C ALA A 192 -2.93 14.41 -11.15
N GLU A 193 -4.08 15.04 -10.91
CA GLU A 193 -4.56 16.17 -11.73
C GLU A 193 -3.67 17.39 -11.63
N ARG A 194 -3.02 17.59 -10.47
CA ARG A 194 -2.13 18.71 -10.18
C ARG A 194 -0.77 18.22 -9.74
N VAL A 195 0.26 18.64 -10.43
CA VAL A 195 1.65 18.26 -10.18
C VAL A 195 2.56 19.49 -10.28
N ALA A 196 3.43 19.66 -9.33
CA ALA A 196 4.44 20.72 -9.35
C ALA A 196 5.84 20.19 -8.98
N LEU A 197 6.84 20.72 -9.64
CA LEU A 197 8.24 20.52 -9.35
C LEU A 197 8.84 21.81 -8.77
N PHE A 198 9.59 21.64 -7.70
CA PHE A 198 10.29 22.73 -7.05
C PHE A 198 11.80 22.45 -7.01
N THR A 199 12.59 23.48 -7.07
CA THR A 199 14.05 23.40 -6.88
C THR A 199 14.42 24.08 -5.57
N VAL A 200 15.52 23.63 -4.96
CA VAL A 200 16.11 24.26 -3.78
C VAL A 200 17.35 25.02 -4.21
N LYS A 201 17.34 26.34 -4.06
CA LYS A 201 18.44 27.22 -4.41
C LYS A 201 18.71 28.18 -3.26
N GLY A 202 19.92 28.17 -2.70
CA GLY A 202 20.33 29.10 -1.64
C GLY A 202 19.41 29.11 -0.40
N GLY A 203 18.88 27.95 0.02
CA GLY A 203 17.96 27.85 1.15
C GLY A 203 16.54 28.35 0.84
N ARG A 204 16.18 28.47 -0.42
CA ARG A 204 14.84 28.84 -0.89
C ARG A 204 14.24 27.75 -1.76
N ILE A 205 12.95 27.54 -1.64
CA ILE A 205 12.14 26.68 -2.50
C ILE A 205 11.61 27.54 -3.63
N VAL A 206 11.93 27.18 -4.86
CA VAL A 206 11.54 27.94 -6.06
C VAL A 206 10.71 27.02 -6.95
N GLY A 207 9.55 27.50 -7.41
CA GLY A 207 8.75 26.82 -8.41
C GLY A 207 9.55 26.64 -9.68
N TRP A 208 9.52 25.41 -10.23
CA TRP A 208 10.26 25.12 -11.46
C TRP A 208 9.34 24.85 -12.63
N LYS A 209 8.49 23.84 -12.50
CA LYS A 209 7.49 23.49 -13.51
C LYS A 209 6.27 22.88 -12.84
N ALA A 210 5.09 23.07 -13.46
CA ALA A 210 3.86 22.47 -12.98
C ALA A 210 2.93 22.04 -14.11
N ARG A 211 1.93 21.25 -13.74
CA ARG A 211 0.81 20.87 -14.58
C ARG A 211 -0.47 20.84 -13.74
N GLY A 212 -1.56 21.45 -14.25
CA GLY A 212 -2.82 21.56 -13.52
C GLY A 212 -2.85 22.60 -12.39
N LEU A 213 -1.78 23.36 -12.23
CA LEU A 213 -1.68 24.50 -11.30
C LEU A 213 -0.64 25.51 -11.78
N GLU A 214 -0.70 26.74 -11.27
CA GLU A 214 0.17 27.84 -11.64
C GLU A 214 1.17 28.11 -10.50
N ILE A 215 2.47 28.00 -10.80
CA ILE A 215 3.55 28.20 -9.83
C ILE A 215 4.57 29.24 -10.27
N ASP A 216 4.27 30.02 -11.31
CA ASP A 216 5.15 31.05 -11.83
C ASP A 216 5.43 32.11 -10.75
N GLY A 217 6.70 32.38 -10.51
CA GLY A 217 7.13 33.29 -9.45
C GLY A 217 6.97 32.75 -8.03
N PHE A 218 6.59 31.48 -7.84
CA PHE A 218 6.55 30.88 -6.51
C PHE A 218 7.95 30.78 -5.93
N GLU A 219 8.16 31.42 -4.80
CA GLU A 219 9.39 31.36 -4.04
C GLU A 219 9.12 31.54 -2.55
N MET A 220 9.75 30.70 -1.71
CA MET A 220 9.67 30.81 -0.26
C MET A 220 10.93 30.32 0.42
N PRO A 221 11.31 30.83 1.60
CA PRO A 221 12.39 30.26 2.39
C PRO A 221 12.09 28.81 2.79
N GLU A 222 13.10 27.91 2.67
CA GLU A 222 12.96 26.49 3.04
C GLU A 222 12.44 26.31 4.47
N LYS A 223 12.96 27.11 5.41
CA LYS A 223 12.62 27.07 6.83
C LYS A 223 11.18 27.52 7.15
N ASP A 224 10.52 28.21 6.23
CA ASP A 224 9.19 28.75 6.45
C ASP A 224 8.08 27.72 6.17
N SER A 225 8.39 26.65 5.44
CA SER A 225 7.45 25.55 5.25
C SER A 225 7.84 24.32 6.09
N PRO A 226 7.01 23.94 7.06
CA PRO A 226 7.22 22.71 7.82
C PRO A 226 7.30 21.46 6.94
N ILE A 227 6.52 21.41 5.85
CA ILE A 227 6.50 20.27 4.92
C ILE A 227 7.82 20.16 4.18
N PHE A 228 8.28 21.23 3.53
CA PHE A 228 9.54 21.20 2.78
C PHE A 228 10.75 20.99 3.70
N SER A 229 10.78 21.67 4.86
CA SER A 229 11.84 21.48 5.86
C SER A 229 11.94 20.03 6.32
N GLU A 230 10.79 19.37 6.56
CA GLU A 230 10.76 17.96 6.97
C GLU A 230 11.23 17.03 5.86
N VAL A 231 10.71 17.19 4.63
CA VAL A 231 11.08 16.39 3.46
C VAL A 231 12.57 16.49 3.17
N LEU A 232 13.12 17.70 3.15
CA LEU A 232 14.54 17.93 2.85
C LEU A 232 15.46 17.40 3.96
N ARG A 233 15.10 17.63 5.23
CA ARG A 233 15.86 17.14 6.38
C ARG A 233 15.88 15.61 6.45
N LYS A 234 14.72 14.96 6.23
CA LYS A 234 14.58 13.50 6.32
C LYS A 234 14.95 12.78 5.01
N LYS A 235 15.13 13.50 3.90
CA LYS A 235 15.26 12.94 2.55
C LYS A 235 14.18 11.89 2.25
N SER A 236 12.96 12.21 2.62
CA SER A 236 11.81 11.31 2.54
C SER A 236 10.60 12.03 1.92
N ASN A 237 9.61 11.26 1.51
CA ASN A 237 8.35 11.83 1.04
C ASN A 237 7.45 12.26 2.22
N TYR A 238 6.63 13.27 1.99
CA TYR A 238 5.51 13.64 2.84
C TYR A 238 4.20 13.21 2.16
N ARG A 239 3.31 12.59 2.92
CA ARG A 239 1.94 12.27 2.50
C ARG A 239 0.99 12.74 3.59
N GLY A 240 0.11 13.66 3.25
CA GLY A 240 -0.88 14.19 4.17
C GLY A 240 -1.46 15.50 3.66
N PRO A 241 -2.50 16.01 4.32
CA PRO A 241 -3.09 17.29 3.98
C PRO A 241 -2.09 18.42 4.23
N VAL A 242 -2.09 19.41 3.34
CA VAL A 242 -1.41 20.69 3.61
C VAL A 242 -2.27 21.46 4.59
N MET A 243 -1.93 21.38 5.88
CA MET A 243 -2.71 22.08 6.92
C MET A 243 -2.49 23.59 6.85
N ASN A 244 -3.55 24.35 7.13
CA ASN A 244 -3.49 25.80 7.21
C ASN A 244 -2.84 26.24 8.55
N ILE A 245 -1.53 26.07 8.60
CA ILE A 245 -0.68 26.48 9.72
C ILE A 245 0.36 27.49 9.22
N LYS A 246 0.91 28.27 10.14
CA LYS A 246 1.96 29.25 9.83
C LYS A 246 3.11 28.58 9.05
N GLY A 247 3.41 29.13 7.89
CA GLY A 247 4.45 28.64 6.97
C GLY A 247 3.93 27.84 5.77
N ASN A 248 2.65 27.44 5.74
CA ASN A 248 2.06 26.77 4.59
C ASN A 248 1.16 27.69 3.74
N GLU A 249 0.99 28.97 4.10
CA GLU A 249 0.06 29.89 3.43
C GLU A 249 0.39 30.06 1.94
N SER A 250 1.67 30.16 1.62
CA SER A 250 2.11 30.30 0.22
C SER A 250 1.87 29.01 -0.58
N LEU A 251 2.04 27.86 0.05
CA LEU A 251 1.80 26.56 -0.57
C LEU A 251 0.29 26.31 -0.80
N ILE A 252 -0.55 26.70 0.17
CA ILE A 252 -2.01 26.56 0.06
C ILE A 252 -2.58 27.44 -1.05
N LYS A 253 -1.98 28.61 -1.30
CA LYS A 253 -2.45 29.53 -2.36
C LYS A 253 -2.27 28.99 -3.77
N ILE A 254 -1.36 28.06 -3.98
CA ILE A 254 -1.10 27.46 -5.29
C ILE A 254 -1.77 26.08 -5.47
N LEU A 255 -2.26 25.47 -4.39
CA LEU A 255 -2.99 24.19 -4.43
C LEU A 255 -4.47 24.37 -4.66
#